data_a31e998ddf17b920568930943f163aa1
#
_entry.id   a31e998ddf17b920568930943f163aa1
#
_cell.length_a   1.000
_cell.length_b   1.000
_cell.length_c   1.000
_cell.angle_alpha   90.00
_cell.angle_beta   90.00
_cell.angle_gamma   90.00
#
_symmetry.space_group_name_H-M   'P 1'
#
loop_
_entity.id
_entity.type
_entity.pdbx_description
1 polymer ?
#
loop_
_entity_poly.entity_id
_entity_poly.type
_entity_poly.pdbx_seq_one_letter_code
_entity_poly.pdbx_strand_id
1 'polypeptide(L)'
;ADISYVHTGEGWLYLATIKDLFNKEIAGWATADHIKKELCERALQNTVKRHRPPKGLIHHSDRGVQYCSKKYQDLLKRYVITCSMSRKGNCYDNASAETFFSAIKCELIYQKQYKTRQEAREDIFWHIEVFYNRKRRRQALGYLSPLEFKRSKES
;
A
#
# COMPACT_ATOMS: atom_id res chain seq x y z
N ALA A 1 -4.09 3.35 -3.77
CA ALA A 1 -4.32 2.70 -2.47
C ALA A 1 -5.21 1.46 -2.63
N ASP A 2 -5.01 0.45 -1.83
CA ASP A 2 -5.84 -0.75 -1.84
C ASP A 2 -5.66 -1.55 -0.55
N ILE A 3 -6.54 -2.55 -0.36
CA ILE A 3 -6.54 -3.41 0.83
C ILE A 3 -6.47 -4.86 0.38
N SER A 4 -5.67 -5.66 1.09
CA SER A 4 -5.64 -7.12 0.95
C SER A 4 -5.71 -7.78 2.33
N TYR A 5 -5.73 -9.10 2.36
CA TYR A 5 -5.82 -9.83 3.61
C TYR A 5 -4.99 -11.11 3.58
N VAL A 6 -4.56 -11.53 4.77
CA VAL A 6 -3.71 -12.70 5.01
C VAL A 6 -4.38 -13.57 6.05
N HIS A 7 -4.46 -14.87 5.79
CA HIS A 7 -4.98 -15.83 6.76
C HIS A 7 -3.92 -16.21 7.80
N THR A 8 -4.31 -16.23 9.07
CA THR A 8 -3.46 -16.69 10.17
C THR A 8 -4.23 -17.65 11.07
N GLY A 9 -3.53 -18.35 11.96
CA GLY A 9 -4.17 -19.21 12.94
C GLY A 9 -5.07 -18.46 13.95
N GLU A 10 -4.90 -17.15 14.05
CA GLU A 10 -5.74 -16.28 14.88
C GLU A 10 -6.89 -15.62 14.12
N GLY A 11 -6.96 -15.83 12.81
CA GLY A 11 -7.94 -15.21 11.91
C GLY A 11 -7.27 -14.34 10.86
N TRP A 12 -8.08 -13.48 10.21
CA TRP A 12 -7.58 -12.60 9.14
C TRP A 12 -6.73 -11.46 9.68
N LEU A 13 -5.64 -11.17 8.97
CA LEU A 13 -4.89 -9.93 9.09
C LEU A 13 -5.11 -9.11 7.82
N TYR A 14 -5.54 -7.87 7.95
CA TYR A 14 -5.79 -6.97 6.82
C TYR A 14 -4.61 -6.04 6.62
N LEU A 15 -4.27 -5.79 5.36
CA LEU A 15 -3.15 -4.96 4.94
C LEU A 15 -3.65 -3.87 4.00
N ALA A 16 -3.52 -2.62 4.41
CA ALA A 16 -3.77 -1.46 3.54
C ALA A 16 -2.44 -0.89 3.09
N THR A 17 -2.32 -0.62 1.79
CA THR A 17 -1.09 -0.09 1.19
C THR A 17 -1.38 1.15 0.34
N ILE A 18 -0.41 2.03 0.29
CA ILE A 18 -0.37 3.18 -0.61
C ILE A 18 0.91 3.08 -1.42
N LYS A 19 0.78 2.99 -2.74
CA LYS A 19 1.90 2.81 -3.66
C LYS A 19 2.13 4.09 -4.46
N ASP A 20 3.39 4.49 -4.55
CA ASP A 20 3.80 5.58 -5.43
C ASP A 20 3.93 5.04 -6.85
N LEU A 21 3.15 5.58 -7.78
CA LEU A 21 3.15 5.11 -9.17
C LEU A 21 4.38 5.57 -9.96
N PHE A 22 5.08 6.59 -9.50
CA PHE A 22 6.29 7.08 -10.16
C PHE A 22 7.47 6.13 -9.91
N ASN A 23 7.82 5.90 -8.64
CA ASN A 23 8.97 5.08 -8.27
C ASN A 23 8.61 3.64 -7.86
N LYS A 24 7.32 3.30 -7.85
CA LYS A 24 6.79 1.96 -7.47
C LYS A 24 7.03 1.57 -6.01
N GLU A 25 7.43 2.51 -5.17
CA GLU A 25 7.58 2.31 -3.72
C GLU A 25 6.24 2.07 -3.05
N ILE A 26 6.22 1.21 -2.03
CA ILE A 26 5.10 1.20 -1.09
C ILE A 26 5.36 2.34 -0.11
N ALA A 27 4.71 3.47 -0.36
CA ALA A 27 4.96 4.71 0.36
C ALA A 27 4.46 4.67 1.79
N GLY A 28 3.38 3.93 2.04
CA GLY A 28 2.85 3.74 3.38
C GLY A 28 1.97 2.51 3.45
N TRP A 29 1.84 1.95 4.64
CA TRP A 29 1.03 0.76 4.87
C TRP A 29 0.64 0.65 6.34
N ALA A 30 -0.39 -0.14 6.60
CA ALA A 30 -0.82 -0.47 7.94
C ALA A 30 -1.50 -1.84 7.95
N THR A 31 -1.51 -2.49 9.10
CA THR A 31 -2.20 -3.78 9.29
C THR A 31 -3.18 -3.68 10.44
N ALA A 32 -4.25 -4.48 10.38
CA ALA A 32 -5.23 -4.58 11.45
C ALA A 32 -5.93 -5.93 11.40
N ASP A 33 -6.60 -6.28 12.48
CA ASP A 33 -7.45 -7.46 12.57
C ASP A 33 -8.87 -7.22 12.05
N HIS A 34 -9.14 -6.02 11.51
CA HIS A 34 -10.44 -5.62 10.94
C HIS A 34 -10.24 -4.81 9.67
N ILE A 35 -11.28 -4.72 8.84
CA ILE A 35 -11.29 -3.97 7.58
C ILE A 35 -12.08 -2.66 7.71
N LYS A 36 -11.91 -1.94 8.79
CA LYS A 36 -12.57 -0.65 9.02
C LYS A 36 -11.78 0.51 8.42
N LYS A 37 -12.43 1.66 8.27
CA LYS A 37 -11.82 2.88 7.71
C LYS A 37 -10.54 3.32 8.43
N GLU A 38 -10.42 3.04 9.72
CA GLU A 38 -9.24 3.37 10.53
C GLU A 38 -7.97 2.72 9.99
N LEU A 39 -8.07 1.54 9.39
CA LEU A 39 -6.92 0.88 8.75
C LEU A 39 -6.38 1.72 7.60
N CYS A 40 -7.25 2.18 6.72
CA CYS A 40 -6.88 3.03 5.58
C CYS A 40 -6.36 4.39 6.03
N GLU A 41 -6.97 4.96 7.06
CA GLU A 41 -6.55 6.23 7.65
C GLU A 41 -5.11 6.12 8.19
N ARG A 42 -4.78 5.04 8.89
CA ARG A 42 -3.42 4.82 9.40
C ARG A 42 -2.40 4.69 8.26
N ALA A 43 -2.76 3.97 7.20
CA ALA A 43 -1.88 3.85 6.04
C ALA A 43 -1.60 5.23 5.41
N LEU A 44 -2.64 6.06 5.28
CA LEU A 44 -2.50 7.41 4.75
C LEU A 44 -1.67 8.30 5.68
N GLN A 45 -1.93 8.28 6.98
CA GLN A 45 -1.17 9.05 7.97
C GLN A 45 0.30 8.65 7.97
N ASN A 46 0.61 7.34 7.90
CA ASN A 46 1.98 6.84 7.82
C ASN A 46 2.68 7.33 6.56
N THR A 47 1.97 7.36 5.43
CA THR A 47 2.50 7.86 4.16
C THR A 47 2.85 9.35 4.25
N VAL A 48 1.93 10.16 4.74
CA VAL A 48 2.12 11.61 4.85
C VAL A 48 3.23 11.95 5.82
N LYS A 49 3.29 11.28 6.96
CA LYS A 49 4.33 11.48 7.97
C LYS A 49 5.71 11.15 7.43
N ARG A 50 5.83 10.09 6.64
CA ARG A 50 7.11 9.62 6.09
C ARG A 50 7.60 10.46 4.90
N HIS A 51 6.71 10.81 3.98
CA HIS A 51 7.07 11.38 2.69
C HIS A 51 6.72 12.86 2.52
N ARG A 52 5.82 13.39 3.34
CA ARG A 52 5.36 14.79 3.26
C ARG A 52 5.03 15.18 1.82
N PRO A 53 4.02 14.55 1.20
CA PRO A 53 3.73 14.74 -0.22
C PRO A 53 3.39 16.19 -0.54
N PRO A 54 3.67 16.67 -1.78
CA PRO A 54 3.33 18.03 -2.18
C PRO A 54 1.82 18.21 -2.24
N LYS A 55 1.38 19.45 -2.10
CA LYS A 55 -0.04 19.83 -2.23
C LYS A 55 -0.51 19.53 -3.65
N GLY A 56 -1.73 19.00 -3.78
CA GLY A 56 -2.32 18.65 -5.05
C GLY A 56 -1.94 17.28 -5.59
N LEU A 57 -1.18 16.48 -4.82
CA LEU A 57 -0.92 15.09 -5.18
C LEU A 57 -2.24 14.35 -5.39
N ILE A 58 -2.30 13.49 -6.41
CA ILE A 58 -3.49 12.69 -6.70
C ILE A 58 -3.39 11.36 -5.98
N HIS A 59 -4.40 11.06 -5.15
CA HIS A 59 -4.57 9.78 -4.46
C HIS A 59 -5.66 8.99 -5.14
N HIS A 60 -5.29 7.85 -5.74
CA HIS A 60 -6.23 6.98 -6.44
C HIS A 60 -6.58 5.76 -5.60
N SER A 61 -7.86 5.40 -5.55
CA SER A 61 -8.37 4.19 -4.90
C SER A 61 -9.58 3.64 -5.65
N ASP A 62 -10.04 2.46 -5.25
CA ASP A 62 -11.36 1.99 -5.68
C ASP A 62 -12.46 2.75 -4.90
N ARG A 63 -13.73 2.34 -5.12
CA ARG A 63 -14.88 2.94 -4.44
C ARG A 63 -15.28 2.19 -3.17
N GLY A 64 -14.33 1.52 -2.54
CA GLY A 64 -14.56 0.82 -1.28
C GLY A 64 -15.11 1.75 -0.18
N VAL A 65 -15.93 1.20 0.69
CA VAL A 65 -16.58 1.94 1.79
C VAL A 65 -15.56 2.70 2.64
N GLN A 66 -14.39 2.11 2.85
CA GLN A 66 -13.31 2.70 3.64
C GLN A 66 -12.81 4.02 3.03
N TYR A 67 -12.65 4.05 1.71
CA TYR A 67 -12.15 5.23 0.99
C TYR A 67 -13.21 6.28 0.77
N CYS A 68 -14.48 5.88 0.70
CA CYS A 68 -15.62 6.79 0.56
C CYS A 68 -16.06 7.42 1.87
N SER A 69 -15.52 6.98 3.01
CA SER A 69 -15.93 7.49 4.32
C SER A 69 -15.61 8.98 4.44
N LYS A 70 -16.47 9.71 5.16
CA LYS A 70 -16.27 11.14 5.39
C LYS A 70 -14.94 11.43 6.07
N LYS A 71 -14.57 10.63 7.04
CA LYS A 71 -13.32 10.82 7.79
C LYS A 71 -12.09 10.66 6.91
N TYR A 72 -12.08 9.68 6.01
CA TYR A 72 -10.99 9.50 5.05
C TYR A 72 -10.91 10.67 4.07
N GLN A 73 -12.05 11.08 3.54
CA GLN A 73 -12.13 12.24 2.64
C GLN A 73 -11.67 13.54 3.32
N ASP A 74 -12.04 13.73 4.59
CA ASP A 74 -11.58 14.88 5.36
C ASP A 74 -10.06 14.88 5.59
N LEU A 75 -9.46 13.70 5.79
CA LEU A 75 -7.99 13.57 5.88
C LEU A 75 -7.32 13.96 4.57
N LEU A 76 -7.84 13.51 3.42
CA LEU A 76 -7.30 13.90 2.12
C LEU A 76 -7.35 15.42 1.94
N LYS A 77 -8.46 16.05 2.31
CA LYS A 77 -8.61 17.51 2.24
C LYS A 77 -7.61 18.21 3.17
N ARG A 78 -7.44 17.70 4.40
CA ARG A 78 -6.48 18.27 5.36
C ARG A 78 -5.06 18.29 4.81
N TYR A 79 -4.66 17.22 4.12
CA TYR A 79 -3.33 17.12 3.51
C TYR A 79 -3.25 17.76 2.12
N VAL A 80 -4.34 18.35 1.64
CA VAL A 80 -4.45 18.97 0.30
C VAL A 80 -4.11 17.94 -0.80
N ILE A 81 -4.68 16.75 -0.66
CA ILE A 81 -4.54 15.64 -1.62
C ILE A 81 -5.82 15.53 -2.43
N THR A 82 -5.70 15.47 -3.75
CA THR A 82 -6.83 15.34 -4.67
C THR A 82 -7.28 13.88 -4.73
N CYS A 83 -8.56 13.63 -4.48
CA CYS A 83 -9.13 12.29 -4.54
C CYS A 83 -9.47 11.90 -5.98
N SER A 84 -9.04 10.69 -6.37
CA SER A 84 -9.44 10.06 -7.61
C SER A 84 -9.89 8.63 -7.29
N MET A 85 -11.01 8.20 -7.86
CA MET A 85 -11.54 6.86 -7.63
C MET A 85 -11.76 6.12 -8.92
N SER A 86 -11.55 4.78 -8.89
CA SER A 86 -11.83 3.88 -10.00
C SER A 86 -13.30 3.99 -10.39
N ARG A 87 -13.57 3.88 -11.69
CA ARG A 87 -14.95 3.77 -12.18
C ARG A 87 -15.56 2.48 -11.63
N LYS A 88 -16.84 2.52 -11.33
CA LYS A 88 -17.56 1.36 -10.80
C LYS A 88 -17.40 0.16 -11.74
N GLY A 89 -16.92 -0.96 -11.21
CA GLY A 89 -16.74 -2.20 -11.97
C GLY A 89 -15.52 -2.24 -12.89
N ASN A 90 -14.65 -1.23 -12.86
CA ASN A 90 -13.44 -1.20 -13.69
C ASN A 90 -12.21 -1.59 -12.88
N CYS A 91 -11.78 -2.86 -13.01
CA CYS A 91 -10.61 -3.39 -12.32
C CYS A 91 -9.28 -2.86 -12.86
N TYR A 92 -9.22 -2.39 -14.10
CA TYR A 92 -7.98 -1.88 -14.70
C TYR A 92 -7.51 -0.58 -14.06
N ASP A 93 -8.43 0.19 -13.49
CA ASP A 93 -8.09 1.46 -12.82
C ASP A 93 -7.21 1.25 -11.57
N ASN A 94 -7.13 0.03 -11.03
CA ASN A 94 -6.32 -0.29 -9.84
C ASN A 94 -5.30 -1.40 -10.09
N ALA A 95 -4.91 -1.64 -11.33
CA ALA A 95 -4.02 -2.75 -11.72
C ALA A 95 -2.65 -2.71 -11.03
N SER A 96 -2.12 -1.51 -10.75
CA SER A 96 -0.81 -1.36 -10.09
C SER A 96 -0.81 -1.88 -8.65
N ALA A 97 -1.89 -1.66 -7.91
CA ALA A 97 -2.05 -2.20 -6.56
C ALA A 97 -2.22 -3.72 -6.59
N GLU A 98 -3.01 -4.23 -7.53
CA GLU A 98 -3.20 -5.67 -7.72
C GLU A 98 -1.90 -6.38 -8.04
N THR A 99 -1.02 -5.77 -8.84
CA THR A 99 0.30 -6.32 -9.15
C THR A 99 1.15 -6.47 -7.90
N PHE A 100 1.14 -5.49 -7.00
CA PHE A 100 1.85 -5.59 -5.73
C PHE A 100 1.30 -6.71 -4.87
N PHE A 101 -0.03 -6.80 -4.71
CA PHE A 101 -0.64 -7.85 -3.88
C PHE A 101 -0.40 -9.24 -4.46
N SER A 102 -0.43 -9.39 -5.76
CA SER A 102 -0.07 -10.65 -6.42
C SER A 102 1.36 -11.06 -6.10
N ALA A 103 2.29 -10.12 -6.19
CA ALA A 103 3.71 -10.36 -5.90
C ALA A 103 3.93 -10.77 -4.44
N ILE A 104 3.38 -10.06 -3.47
CA ILE A 104 3.57 -10.40 -2.06
C ILE A 104 2.94 -11.75 -1.70
N LYS A 105 1.79 -12.07 -2.27
CA LYS A 105 1.15 -13.38 -2.07
C LYS A 105 2.02 -14.50 -2.59
N CYS A 106 2.54 -14.40 -3.81
CA CYS A 106 3.38 -15.43 -4.41
C CYS A 106 4.75 -15.53 -3.75
N GLU A 107 5.38 -14.40 -3.44
CA GLU A 107 6.76 -14.38 -2.94
C GLU A 107 6.86 -14.68 -1.44
N LEU A 108 5.80 -14.48 -0.69
CA LEU A 108 5.84 -14.60 0.76
C LEU A 108 4.70 -15.42 1.34
N ILE A 109 3.47 -14.98 1.15
CA ILE A 109 2.31 -15.45 1.92
C ILE A 109 1.97 -16.91 1.62
N TYR A 110 1.99 -17.34 0.36
CA TYR A 110 1.65 -18.70 -0.03
C TYR A 110 2.72 -19.73 0.35
N GLN A 111 3.91 -19.29 0.71
CA GLN A 111 5.01 -20.17 1.10
C GLN A 111 5.02 -20.48 2.59
N LYS A 112 4.21 -19.79 3.38
CA LYS A 112 4.19 -19.92 4.84
C LYS A 112 2.77 -20.01 5.38
N GLN A 113 2.63 -20.74 6.50
CA GLN A 113 1.43 -20.72 7.30
C GLN A 113 1.73 -19.97 8.59
N TYR A 114 1.02 -18.86 8.79
CA TYR A 114 1.21 -18.05 9.99
C TYR A 114 0.32 -18.54 11.12
N LYS A 115 0.91 -18.77 12.27
CA LYS A 115 0.16 -19.15 13.49
C LYS A 115 -0.51 -17.93 14.09
N THR A 116 0.17 -16.79 14.08
CA THR A 116 -0.28 -15.55 14.71
C THR A 116 -0.26 -14.40 13.71
N ARG A 117 -1.06 -13.38 14.00
CA ARG A 117 -1.03 -12.11 13.25
C ARG A 117 0.33 -11.43 13.36
N GLN A 118 0.98 -11.56 14.51
CA GLN A 118 2.30 -10.95 14.73
C GLN A 118 3.36 -11.55 13.79
N GLU A 119 3.37 -12.86 13.60
CA GLU A 119 4.28 -13.50 12.63
C GLU A 119 4.06 -12.94 11.22
N ALA A 120 2.80 -12.82 10.82
CA ALA A 120 2.45 -12.28 9.50
C ALA A 120 2.88 -10.81 9.37
N ARG A 121 2.68 -9.99 10.41
CA ARG A 121 3.11 -8.58 10.41
C ARG A 121 4.62 -8.44 10.25
N GLU A 122 5.40 -9.25 10.94
CA GLU A 122 6.87 -9.22 10.87
C GLU A 122 7.35 -9.56 9.47
N ASP A 123 6.79 -10.58 8.84
CA ASP A 123 7.15 -10.96 7.48
C ASP A 123 6.71 -9.90 6.46
N ILE A 124 5.54 -9.30 6.63
CA ILE A 124 5.07 -8.20 5.77
C ILE A 124 5.98 -6.99 5.92
N PHE A 125 6.36 -6.63 7.14
CA PHE A 125 7.30 -5.54 7.42
C PHE A 125 8.62 -5.77 6.67
N TRP A 126 9.21 -6.95 6.83
CA TRP A 126 10.45 -7.29 6.15
C TRP A 126 10.29 -7.22 4.63
N HIS A 127 9.23 -7.80 4.10
CA HIS A 127 9.00 -7.85 2.66
C HIS A 127 8.85 -6.45 2.06
N ILE A 128 8.09 -5.57 2.70
CA ILE A 128 7.87 -4.22 2.20
C ILE A 128 9.10 -3.33 2.43
N GLU A 129 9.56 -3.23 3.66
CA GLU A 129 10.57 -2.24 4.06
C GLU A 129 11.98 -2.64 3.68
N VAL A 130 12.30 -3.92 3.70
CA VAL A 130 13.66 -4.40 3.42
C VAL A 130 13.79 -4.89 1.98
N PHE A 131 12.86 -5.73 1.52
CA PHE A 131 12.98 -6.37 0.22
C PHE A 131 12.35 -5.54 -0.91
N TYR A 132 11.04 -5.28 -0.83
CA TYR A 132 10.30 -4.67 -1.94
C TYR A 132 10.80 -3.28 -2.29
N ASN A 133 10.89 -2.40 -1.29
CA ASN A 133 11.28 -1.01 -1.52
C ASN A 133 12.78 -0.84 -1.77
N ARG A 134 13.62 -1.67 -1.17
CA ARG A 134 15.07 -1.45 -1.17
C ARG A 134 15.85 -2.40 -2.08
N LYS A 135 15.39 -3.63 -2.27
CA LYS A 135 16.17 -4.68 -2.96
C LYS A 135 15.52 -5.21 -4.22
N ARG A 136 14.18 -5.27 -4.29
CA ARG A 136 13.49 -5.87 -5.42
C ARG A 136 13.63 -4.99 -6.66
N ARG A 137 14.36 -5.50 -7.66
CA ARG A 137 14.57 -4.82 -8.93
C ARG A 137 13.35 -4.93 -9.83
N ARG A 138 13.07 -3.89 -10.60
CA ARG A 138 11.91 -3.83 -11.50
C ARG A 138 12.33 -3.35 -12.89
N GLN A 139 11.86 -4.07 -13.91
CA GLN A 139 12.14 -3.69 -15.31
C GLN A 139 11.66 -2.27 -15.62
N ALA A 140 10.46 -1.91 -15.16
CA ALA A 140 9.88 -0.58 -15.35
C ALA A 140 10.76 0.55 -14.78
N LEU A 141 11.68 0.25 -13.87
CA LEU A 141 12.59 1.21 -13.24
C LEU A 141 14.06 1.01 -13.71
N GLY A 142 14.26 0.40 -14.86
CA GLY A 142 15.62 0.09 -15.37
C GLY A 142 16.35 -0.92 -14.50
N TYR A 143 15.63 -1.89 -13.95
CA TYR A 143 16.14 -2.93 -13.04
C TYR A 143 16.66 -2.39 -11.69
N LEU A 144 16.24 -1.19 -11.31
CA LEU A 144 16.49 -0.65 -9.97
C LEU A 144 15.35 -1.01 -9.02
N SER A 145 15.64 -1.03 -7.72
CA SER A 145 14.58 -1.07 -6.71
C SER A 145 13.89 0.29 -6.66
N PRO A 146 12.66 0.37 -6.08
CA PRO A 146 11.98 1.66 -5.91
C PRO A 146 12.83 2.74 -5.25
N LEU A 147 13.52 2.39 -4.16
CA LEU A 147 14.34 3.36 -3.42
C LEU A 147 15.58 3.80 -4.21
N GLU A 148 16.25 2.87 -4.91
CA GLU A 148 17.38 3.20 -5.78
C GLU A 148 16.95 4.12 -6.91
N PHE A 149 15.80 3.85 -7.54
CA PHE A 149 15.23 4.69 -8.59
C PHE A 149 14.94 6.09 -8.08
N LYS A 150 14.32 6.20 -6.90
CA LYS A 150 14.03 7.48 -6.26
C LYS A 150 15.31 8.29 -6.04
N ARG A 151 16.36 7.66 -5.49
CA ARG A 151 17.65 8.31 -5.27
C ARG A 151 18.30 8.78 -6.57
N SER A 152 18.20 8.01 -7.65
CA SER A 152 18.75 8.37 -8.95
C SER A 152 18.10 9.63 -9.54
N LYS A 153 16.84 9.93 -9.19
CA LYS A 153 16.12 11.11 -9.65
C LYS A 153 16.31 12.34 -8.76
N GLU A 154 16.80 12.14 -7.53
CA GLU A 154 17.07 13.25 -6.59
C GLU A 154 18.48 13.85 -6.76
N SER A 155 19.36 13.15 -7.44
CA SER A 155 20.75 13.59 -7.67
C SER A 155 20.91 14.45 -8.91
#